data_bb855e62dd9aef4d472a7c99858bab63
#
_entry.id   bb855e62dd9aef4d472a7c99858bab63
#
_cell.length_a   1.000
_cell.length_b   1.000
_cell.length_c   1.000
_cell.angle_alpha   90.00
_cell.angle_beta   90.00
_cell.angle_gamma   90.00
#
_symmetry.space_group_name_H-M   'P 1'
#
loop_
_entity.id
_entity.type
_entity.pdbx_description
1 polymer ?
#
loop_
_entity_poly.entity_id
_entity_poly.type
_entity_poly.pdbx_seq_one_letter_code
_entity_poly.pdbx_strand_id
1 'polypeptide(L)'
;CNGTEVIPQIDADGMTCSFAEPELKHCQVQVQFDRLDFLMGYATPLEVVRQDGSWLALGVGQTPLTEVPEVSSSKSLQQCYPYLNGRVFVWANTISALRDCWILGHGPATTIFYLNQYDLPALLNIFGVYALYNKPHNWYLQVAQDTGIPSMLLILGVLVLFFVCGFRKCFGKQEKWDAFRTGLLLSVLSYALTAFFNDSLIYHAPMFWFLLGIGWRQMTVGTEE
;
A
#
# COMPACT_ATOMS: atom_id res chain seq x y z
N CYS A 1 23.06 -2.13 -6.29
CA CYS A 1 22.40 -3.09 -5.41
C CYS A 1 23.28 -3.32 -4.19
N ASN A 2 22.83 -3.06 -2.99
CA ASN A 2 23.55 -3.29 -1.71
C ASN A 2 24.99 -2.74 -1.61
N GLY A 3 25.30 -1.64 -2.30
CA GLY A 3 26.65 -1.05 -2.32
C GLY A 3 27.67 -1.80 -3.18
N THR A 4 27.25 -2.82 -3.92
CA THR A 4 28.10 -3.53 -4.88
C THR A 4 28.09 -2.76 -6.22
N GLU A 5 29.24 -2.48 -6.76
CA GLU A 5 29.38 -1.87 -8.07
C GLU A 5 28.87 -2.85 -9.14
N VAL A 6 27.95 -2.37 -9.97
CA VAL A 6 27.36 -3.14 -11.08
C VAL A 6 27.98 -2.65 -12.37
N ILE A 7 28.58 -3.57 -13.14
CA ILE A 7 29.24 -3.24 -14.41
C ILE A 7 28.24 -3.49 -15.55
N PRO A 8 27.80 -2.42 -16.26
CA PRO A 8 26.91 -2.58 -17.40
C PRO A 8 27.62 -3.26 -18.57
N GLN A 9 26.88 -4.07 -19.30
CA GLN A 9 27.31 -4.65 -20.58
C GLN A 9 26.76 -3.76 -21.69
N ILE A 10 27.68 -3.24 -22.51
CA ILE A 10 27.31 -2.38 -23.66
C ILE A 10 26.90 -3.29 -24.82
N ASP A 11 25.69 -3.08 -25.31
CA ASP A 11 25.16 -3.82 -26.46
C ASP A 11 25.85 -3.43 -27.77
N ALA A 12 25.58 -4.21 -28.82
CA ALA A 12 26.25 -4.03 -30.13
C ALA A 12 25.95 -2.67 -30.82
N ASP A 13 24.91 -1.97 -30.40
CA ASP A 13 24.54 -0.63 -30.85
C ASP A 13 25.44 0.48 -30.26
N GLY A 14 26.18 0.16 -29.19
CA GLY A 14 27.01 1.10 -28.46
C GLY A 14 26.28 2.17 -27.68
N MET A 15 24.93 2.12 -27.64
CA MET A 15 24.08 3.10 -26.97
C MET A 15 23.21 2.47 -25.89
N THR A 16 23.01 1.16 -25.91
CA THR A 16 22.21 0.45 -24.93
C THR A 16 23.11 -0.32 -23.97
N CYS A 17 22.84 -0.24 -22.69
CA CYS A 17 23.51 -1.02 -21.66
C CYS A 17 22.52 -1.95 -21.03
N SER A 18 22.90 -3.20 -20.84
CA SER A 18 22.16 -4.23 -20.10
C SER A 18 22.97 -4.71 -18.91
N PHE A 19 22.34 -5.43 -17.98
CA PHE A 19 22.96 -5.88 -16.74
C PHE A 19 22.87 -7.40 -16.63
N ALA A 20 23.96 -8.03 -16.22
CA ALA A 20 24.04 -9.48 -16.03
C ALA A 20 23.37 -9.95 -14.74
N GLU A 21 23.19 -9.07 -13.76
CA GLU A 21 22.61 -9.37 -12.45
C GLU A 21 21.13 -9.73 -12.58
N PRO A 22 20.70 -10.85 -11.94
CA PRO A 22 19.30 -11.29 -12.00
C PRO A 22 18.29 -10.24 -11.52
N GLU A 23 18.72 -9.39 -10.58
CA GLU A 23 17.89 -8.31 -10.01
C GLU A 23 17.65 -7.17 -11.01
N LEU A 24 18.54 -7.00 -11.98
CA LEU A 24 18.51 -5.93 -12.99
C LEU A 24 18.21 -6.42 -14.41
N LYS A 25 17.87 -7.70 -14.57
CA LYS A 25 17.61 -8.31 -15.90
C LYS A 25 16.52 -7.62 -16.72
N HIS A 26 15.63 -6.87 -16.09
CA HIS A 26 14.57 -6.11 -16.75
C HIS A 26 14.92 -4.64 -16.96
N CYS A 27 16.10 -4.22 -16.51
CA CYS A 27 16.58 -2.87 -16.66
C CYS A 27 17.51 -2.77 -17.88
N GLN A 28 17.25 -1.82 -18.74
CA GLN A 28 18.14 -1.40 -19.80
C GLN A 28 18.38 0.11 -19.66
N VAL A 29 19.55 0.57 -20.01
CA VAL A 29 19.88 1.99 -19.99
C VAL A 29 20.27 2.42 -21.39
N GLN A 30 19.51 3.34 -21.98
CA GLN A 30 19.90 4.00 -23.22
C GLN A 30 20.70 5.24 -22.87
N VAL A 31 21.92 5.31 -23.41
CA VAL A 31 22.87 6.39 -23.18
C VAL A 31 22.83 7.35 -24.34
N GLN A 32 22.45 8.60 -24.06
CA GLN A 32 22.57 9.73 -24.99
C GLN A 32 23.52 10.75 -24.36
N PHE A 33 24.00 11.72 -25.16
CA PHE A 33 25.06 12.63 -24.74
C PHE A 33 24.84 13.32 -23.37
N ASP A 34 23.61 13.82 -23.13
CA ASP A 34 23.23 14.50 -21.87
C ASP A 34 22.04 13.84 -21.16
N ARG A 35 21.71 12.60 -21.54
CA ARG A 35 20.52 11.92 -21.08
C ARG A 35 20.75 10.42 -20.94
N LEU A 36 20.24 9.86 -19.88
CA LEU A 36 20.17 8.44 -19.64
C LEU A 36 18.69 8.05 -19.49
N ASP A 37 18.20 7.17 -20.32
CA ASP A 37 16.84 6.64 -20.23
C ASP A 37 16.89 5.24 -19.64
N PHE A 38 16.42 5.10 -18.41
CA PHE A 38 16.30 3.81 -17.76
C PHE A 38 14.99 3.15 -18.20
N LEU A 39 15.10 2.13 -19.02
CA LEU A 39 13.98 1.34 -19.53
C LEU A 39 13.75 0.18 -18.56
N MET A 40 12.60 0.16 -17.91
CA MET A 40 12.22 -0.82 -16.91
C MET A 40 10.96 -1.57 -17.38
N GLY A 41 11.14 -2.53 -18.29
CA GLY A 41 10.03 -3.28 -18.87
C GLY A 41 9.13 -2.43 -19.77
N TYR A 42 7.81 -2.48 -19.56
CA TYR A 42 6.81 -1.73 -20.35
C TYR A 42 6.49 -0.34 -19.79
N ALA A 43 7.23 0.11 -18.79
CA ALA A 43 6.97 1.38 -18.12
C ALA A 43 7.51 2.58 -18.92
N THR A 44 7.01 3.77 -18.56
CA THR A 44 7.61 5.03 -19.02
C THR A 44 9.07 5.08 -18.56
N PRO A 45 10.02 5.38 -19.45
CA PRO A 45 11.42 5.48 -19.08
C PRO A 45 11.62 6.47 -17.92
N LEU A 46 12.50 6.12 -16.98
CA LEU A 46 13.01 7.08 -16.03
C LEU A 46 14.11 7.88 -16.74
N GLU A 47 13.85 9.15 -16.94
CA GLU A 47 14.78 10.06 -17.60
C GLU A 47 15.74 10.65 -16.57
N VAL A 48 17.04 10.53 -16.82
CA VAL A 48 18.08 11.20 -16.04
C VAL A 48 18.83 12.13 -16.98
N VAL A 49 18.75 13.41 -16.73
CA VAL A 49 19.39 14.43 -17.57
C VAL A 49 20.57 15.08 -16.86
N ARG A 50 21.54 15.53 -17.63
CA ARG A 50 22.66 16.29 -17.09
C ARG A 50 22.34 17.77 -17.16
N GLN A 51 22.26 18.41 -15.99
CA GLN A 51 22.02 19.84 -15.85
C GLN A 51 23.07 20.44 -14.92
N ASP A 52 23.75 21.51 -15.35
CA ASP A 52 24.77 22.24 -14.57
C ASP A 52 25.87 21.34 -13.99
N GLY A 53 26.26 20.31 -14.73
CA GLY A 53 27.32 19.37 -14.32
C GLY A 53 26.87 18.26 -13.36
N SER A 54 25.60 18.26 -12.94
CA SER A 54 25.00 17.23 -12.08
C SER A 54 23.97 16.41 -12.86
N TRP A 55 23.83 15.13 -12.51
CA TRP A 55 22.79 14.27 -13.05
C TRP A 55 21.51 14.41 -12.23
N LEU A 56 20.41 14.69 -12.88
CA LEU A 56 19.10 14.92 -12.28
C LEU A 56 18.08 13.92 -12.83
N ALA A 57 17.48 13.13 -11.96
CA ALA A 57 16.40 12.25 -12.35
C ALA A 57 15.10 13.05 -12.49
N LEU A 58 14.37 12.83 -13.58
CA LEU A 58 13.11 13.49 -13.88
C LEU A 58 11.95 12.52 -13.68
N GLY A 59 10.95 12.95 -12.93
CA GLY A 59 9.68 12.24 -12.78
C GLY A 59 8.68 12.60 -13.87
N VAL A 60 7.46 12.14 -13.69
CA VAL A 60 6.34 12.44 -14.59
C VAL A 60 6.14 13.96 -14.69
N GLY A 61 6.06 14.47 -15.91
CA GLY A 61 5.94 15.91 -16.17
C GLY A 61 7.25 16.67 -16.07
N GLN A 62 8.41 15.98 -16.18
CA GLN A 62 9.75 16.58 -16.14
C GLN A 62 10.07 17.34 -14.85
N THR A 63 9.44 16.99 -13.76
CA THR A 63 9.77 17.53 -12.44
C THR A 63 10.96 16.78 -11.84
N PRO A 64 11.97 17.48 -11.26
CA PRO A 64 13.08 16.84 -10.60
C PRO A 64 12.60 15.89 -9.49
N LEU A 65 13.09 14.66 -9.50
CA LEU A 65 12.87 13.73 -8.39
C LEU A 65 13.78 14.16 -7.24
N THR A 66 13.20 14.39 -6.09
CA THR A 66 13.95 14.54 -4.83
C THR A 66 14.36 13.16 -4.34
N GLU A 67 15.48 13.08 -3.62
CA GLU A 67 15.86 11.85 -2.94
C GLU A 67 14.69 11.40 -2.04
N VAL A 68 14.15 10.24 -2.36
CA VAL A 68 13.15 9.60 -1.51
C VAL A 68 13.92 8.75 -0.50
N PRO A 69 13.68 8.92 0.81
CA PRO A 69 14.35 8.11 1.80
C PRO A 69 14.11 6.63 1.52
N GLU A 70 15.19 5.86 1.40
CA GLU A 70 15.10 4.42 1.24
C GLU A 70 14.24 3.84 2.36
N VAL A 71 13.30 2.99 1.99
CA VAL A 71 12.57 2.19 2.96
C VAL A 71 13.58 1.24 3.58
N SER A 72 14.09 1.60 4.74
CA SER A 72 15.00 0.79 5.54
C SER A 72 14.26 -0.43 6.07
N SER A 73 13.95 -1.36 5.18
CA SER A 73 13.38 -2.64 5.57
C SER A 73 14.49 -3.64 5.90
N SER A 74 14.32 -4.39 6.97
CA SER A 74 15.23 -5.47 7.30
C SER A 74 15.28 -6.51 6.17
N LYS A 75 16.44 -7.16 5.94
CA LYS A 75 16.57 -8.22 4.95
C LYS A 75 15.49 -9.31 5.08
N SER A 76 15.07 -9.61 6.32
CA SER A 76 14.00 -10.57 6.59
C SER A 76 12.64 -10.08 6.06
N LEU A 77 12.34 -8.80 6.13
CA LEU A 77 11.10 -8.24 5.59
C LEU A 77 11.13 -8.23 4.05
N GLN A 78 12.27 -7.93 3.44
CA GLN A 78 12.43 -7.97 1.98
C GLN A 78 12.17 -9.36 1.40
N GLN A 79 12.59 -10.43 2.11
CA GLN A 79 12.27 -11.79 1.72
C GLN A 79 10.77 -12.11 1.73
N CYS A 80 9.99 -11.37 2.52
CA CYS A 80 8.53 -11.52 2.58
C CYS A 80 7.78 -10.70 1.53
N TYR A 81 8.41 -9.80 0.80
CA TYR A 81 7.77 -8.94 -0.19
C TYR A 81 6.92 -9.66 -1.25
N PRO A 82 7.33 -10.83 -1.80
CA PRO A 82 6.50 -11.54 -2.78
C PRO A 82 5.22 -12.17 -2.20
N TYR A 83 5.15 -12.33 -0.86
CA TYR A 83 4.00 -12.99 -0.25
C TYR A 83 2.71 -12.16 -0.40
N LEU A 84 1.60 -12.86 -0.36
CA LEU A 84 0.26 -12.28 -0.54
C LEU A 84 0.12 -11.51 -1.86
N ASN A 85 0.74 -12.04 -2.91
CA ASN A 85 0.71 -11.40 -4.23
C ASN A 85 1.31 -9.97 -4.20
N GLY A 86 2.45 -9.81 -3.52
CA GLY A 86 3.16 -8.55 -3.40
C GLY A 86 2.56 -7.53 -2.41
N ARG A 87 1.48 -7.88 -1.71
CA ARG A 87 0.84 -6.96 -0.75
C ARG A 87 1.76 -6.61 0.42
N VAL A 88 2.62 -7.54 0.85
CA VAL A 88 3.59 -7.26 1.93
C VAL A 88 4.51 -6.10 1.54
N PHE A 89 4.97 -6.04 0.29
CA PHE A 89 5.73 -4.92 -0.24
C PHE A 89 4.94 -3.61 -0.15
N VAL A 90 3.68 -3.61 -0.65
CA VAL A 90 2.83 -2.42 -0.64
C VAL A 90 2.57 -1.94 0.79
N TRP A 91 2.32 -2.85 1.74
CA TRP A 91 2.10 -2.51 3.15
C TRP A 91 3.36 -1.92 3.81
N ALA A 92 4.53 -2.51 3.56
CA ALA A 92 5.79 -1.99 4.09
C ALA A 92 6.04 -0.56 3.63
N ASN A 93 5.83 -0.28 2.34
CA ASN A 93 6.00 1.06 1.78
C ASN A 93 4.93 2.03 2.29
N THR A 94 3.67 1.60 2.41
CA THR A 94 2.60 2.42 3.00
C THR A 94 2.92 2.81 4.44
N ILE A 95 3.35 1.86 5.27
CA ILE A 95 3.72 2.12 6.67
C ILE A 95 4.90 3.11 6.75
N SER A 96 5.87 2.98 5.86
CA SER A 96 6.99 3.90 5.81
C SER A 96 6.57 5.31 5.43
N ALA A 97 5.67 5.44 4.45
CA ALA A 97 5.12 6.72 4.03
C ALA A 97 4.27 7.42 5.11
N LEU A 98 3.67 6.67 6.05
CA LEU A 98 2.92 7.25 7.16
C LEU A 98 3.78 8.09 8.12
N ARG A 99 5.11 7.95 8.11
CA ARG A 99 6.00 8.75 8.97
C ARG A 99 5.91 10.23 8.68
N ASP A 100 5.66 10.60 7.43
CA ASP A 100 5.68 11.98 6.99
C ASP A 100 4.37 12.71 7.26
N CYS A 101 3.26 11.97 7.44
CA CYS A 101 1.93 12.55 7.59
C CYS A 101 1.01 11.76 8.55
N TRP A 102 1.56 11.24 9.63
CA TRP A 102 0.87 10.34 10.55
C TRP A 102 -0.39 10.93 11.22
N ILE A 103 -0.52 12.26 11.34
CA ILE A 103 -1.68 12.91 11.98
C ILE A 103 -2.83 13.11 11.00
N LEU A 104 -2.58 13.72 9.85
CA LEU A 104 -3.62 14.16 8.92
C LEU A 104 -3.75 13.26 7.68
N GLY A 105 -2.79 12.37 7.45
CA GLY A 105 -2.71 11.61 6.22
C GLY A 105 -2.31 12.46 5.02
N HIS A 106 -2.22 11.82 3.86
CA HIS A 106 -1.90 12.49 2.58
C HIS A 106 -3.14 12.96 1.82
N GLY A 107 -4.32 12.58 2.27
CA GLY A 107 -5.59 12.82 1.59
C GLY A 107 -6.06 11.64 0.73
N PRO A 108 -7.39 11.55 0.48
CA PRO A 108 -7.96 10.46 -0.30
C PRO A 108 -7.42 10.41 -1.74
N ALA A 109 -7.16 9.19 -2.23
CA ALA A 109 -6.70 8.90 -3.59
C ALA A 109 -5.34 9.51 -3.98
N THR A 110 -4.53 9.95 -3.03
CA THR A 110 -3.20 10.51 -3.30
C THR A 110 -2.08 9.47 -3.35
N THR A 111 -2.36 8.22 -3.00
CA THR A 111 -1.41 7.09 -2.98
C THR A 111 -0.55 7.00 -4.23
N ILE A 112 -1.14 7.20 -5.39
CA ILE A 112 -0.48 7.09 -6.69
C ILE A 112 0.65 8.12 -6.87
N PHE A 113 0.60 9.25 -6.17
CA PHE A 113 1.56 10.33 -6.35
C PHE A 113 2.82 10.17 -5.52
N TYR A 114 2.77 9.45 -4.42
CA TYR A 114 3.92 9.32 -3.51
C TYR A 114 4.38 7.89 -3.26
N LEU A 115 3.48 6.91 -3.17
CA LEU A 115 3.85 5.54 -2.82
C LEU A 115 4.71 4.86 -3.88
N ASN A 116 4.46 5.14 -5.15
CA ASN A 116 5.17 4.52 -6.28
C ASN A 116 6.62 4.98 -6.42
N GLN A 117 7.05 5.95 -5.65
CA GLN A 117 8.42 6.45 -5.64
C GLN A 117 9.32 5.68 -4.65
N TYR A 118 8.71 4.89 -3.74
CA TYR A 118 9.44 4.12 -2.76
C TYR A 118 9.89 2.78 -3.34
N ASP A 119 11.15 2.41 -3.09
CA ASP A 119 11.73 1.10 -3.37
C ASP A 119 11.43 0.54 -4.78
N LEU A 120 11.72 1.33 -5.79
CA LEU A 120 11.53 0.98 -7.19
C LEU A 120 12.24 -0.32 -7.61
N PRO A 121 13.48 -0.63 -7.17
CA PRO A 121 14.12 -1.89 -7.47
C PRO A 121 13.35 -3.11 -6.96
N ALA A 122 12.84 -3.06 -5.73
CA ALA A 122 12.05 -4.15 -5.18
C ALA A 122 10.73 -4.34 -5.93
N LEU A 123 10.09 -3.24 -6.33
CA LEU A 123 8.88 -3.27 -7.17
C LEU A 123 9.12 -4.04 -8.48
N LEU A 124 10.20 -3.73 -9.18
CA LEU A 124 10.56 -4.40 -10.42
C LEU A 124 10.88 -5.88 -10.22
N ASN A 125 11.58 -6.22 -9.12
CA ASN A 125 11.91 -7.61 -8.79
C ASN A 125 10.68 -8.45 -8.46
N ILE A 126 9.66 -7.86 -7.83
CA ILE A 126 8.43 -8.58 -7.43
C ILE A 126 7.49 -8.75 -8.62
N PHE A 127 7.28 -7.69 -9.40
CA PHE A 127 6.24 -7.66 -10.44
C PHE A 127 6.80 -7.82 -11.86
N GLY A 128 8.11 -7.68 -12.05
CA GLY A 128 8.76 -7.73 -13.36
C GLY A 128 8.43 -6.55 -14.28
N VAL A 129 7.60 -5.63 -13.82
CA VAL A 129 7.17 -4.42 -14.54
C VAL A 129 7.01 -3.27 -13.55
N TYR A 130 7.10 -2.05 -14.04
CA TYR A 130 6.73 -0.88 -13.25
C TYR A 130 5.21 -0.85 -13.05
N ALA A 131 4.76 -1.14 -11.85
CA ALA A 131 3.36 -1.13 -11.48
C ALA A 131 3.02 0.11 -10.66
N LEU A 132 1.98 0.83 -11.04
CA LEU A 132 1.46 1.96 -10.27
C LEU A 132 0.44 1.46 -9.25
N TYR A 133 0.76 1.64 -7.98
CA TYR A 133 -0.20 1.36 -6.91
C TYR A 133 -1.03 2.59 -6.64
N ASN A 134 -2.33 2.40 -6.66
CA ASN A 134 -3.29 3.44 -6.30
C ASN A 134 -3.90 3.24 -4.91
N LYS A 135 -3.66 2.08 -4.29
CA LYS A 135 -4.21 1.70 -2.98
C LYS A 135 -3.33 0.67 -2.29
N PRO A 136 -3.33 0.63 -0.95
CA PRO A 136 -2.53 -0.33 -0.18
C PRO A 136 -3.12 -1.74 -0.12
N HIS A 137 -4.31 -1.99 -0.68
CA HIS A 137 -5.03 -3.28 -0.56
C HIS A 137 -5.19 -3.74 0.89
N ASN A 138 -5.41 -2.79 1.78
CA ASN A 138 -5.73 -2.95 3.19
C ASN A 138 -6.48 -1.70 3.63
N TRP A 139 -7.76 -1.85 3.98
CA TRP A 139 -8.60 -0.71 4.33
C TRP A 139 -8.10 0.09 5.53
N TYR A 140 -7.54 -0.58 6.53
CA TYR A 140 -7.03 0.12 7.71
C TYR A 140 -5.82 0.99 7.37
N LEU A 141 -4.90 0.45 6.58
CA LEU A 141 -3.77 1.23 6.08
C LEU A 141 -4.23 2.35 5.13
N GLN A 142 -5.26 2.11 4.31
CA GLN A 142 -5.84 3.13 3.46
C GLN A 142 -6.40 4.29 4.30
N VAL A 143 -7.16 4.00 5.37
CA VAL A 143 -7.68 5.06 6.27
C VAL A 143 -6.53 5.82 6.93
N ALA A 144 -5.50 5.11 7.43
CA ALA A 144 -4.35 5.77 8.03
C ALA A 144 -3.63 6.70 7.05
N GLN A 145 -3.51 6.28 5.80
CA GLN A 145 -2.87 7.00 4.73
C GLN A 145 -3.70 8.21 4.25
N ASP A 146 -5.01 8.04 4.13
CA ASP A 146 -5.90 9.08 3.62
C ASP A 146 -6.18 10.16 4.69
N THR A 147 -6.34 9.76 5.97
CA THR A 147 -6.85 10.65 7.03
C THR A 147 -6.03 10.62 8.33
N GLY A 148 -4.93 9.88 8.35
CA GLY A 148 -4.02 9.78 9.49
C GLY A 148 -4.26 8.59 10.41
N ILE A 149 -3.24 8.26 11.18
CA ILE A 149 -3.27 7.17 12.17
C ILE A 149 -4.36 7.38 13.25
N PRO A 150 -4.61 8.61 13.75
CA PRO A 150 -5.69 8.83 14.71
C PRO A 150 -7.06 8.38 14.21
N SER A 151 -7.38 8.64 12.94
CA SER A 151 -8.65 8.22 12.31
C SER A 151 -8.75 6.70 12.21
N MET A 152 -7.68 6.03 11.84
CA MET A 152 -7.60 4.56 11.82
C MET A 152 -7.86 3.99 13.23
N LEU A 153 -7.21 4.54 14.26
CA LEU A 153 -7.39 4.09 15.64
C LEU A 153 -8.82 4.30 16.14
N LEU A 154 -9.47 5.39 15.76
CA LEU A 154 -10.88 5.63 16.09
C LEU A 154 -11.80 4.58 15.45
N ILE A 155 -11.61 4.26 14.17
CA ILE A 155 -12.38 3.20 13.49
C ILE A 155 -12.13 1.85 14.15
N LEU A 156 -10.89 1.50 14.44
CA LEU A 156 -10.58 0.26 15.18
C LEU A 156 -11.23 0.24 16.55
N GLY A 157 -11.22 1.36 17.28
CA GLY A 157 -11.91 1.50 18.57
C GLY A 157 -13.41 1.26 18.47
N VAL A 158 -14.06 1.84 17.45
CA VAL A 158 -15.51 1.60 17.19
C VAL A 158 -15.77 0.13 16.90
N LEU A 159 -14.95 -0.52 16.07
CA LEU A 159 -15.09 -1.95 15.76
C LEU A 159 -14.89 -2.82 17.01
N VAL A 160 -13.85 -2.55 17.80
CA VAL A 160 -13.59 -3.29 19.05
C VAL A 160 -14.78 -3.17 20.01
N LEU A 161 -15.29 -1.95 20.23
CA LEU A 161 -16.47 -1.73 21.06
C LEU A 161 -17.70 -2.48 20.53
N PHE A 162 -17.94 -2.42 19.22
CA PHE A 162 -19.02 -3.16 18.57
C PHE A 162 -18.91 -4.66 18.82
N PHE A 163 -17.73 -5.25 18.63
CA PHE A 163 -17.52 -6.68 18.85
C PHE A 163 -17.63 -7.06 20.31
N VAL A 164 -17.06 -6.28 21.22
CA VAL A 164 -17.20 -6.54 22.67
C VAL A 164 -18.68 -6.54 23.09
N CYS A 165 -19.45 -5.53 22.68
CA CYS A 165 -20.88 -5.46 22.97
C CYS A 165 -21.63 -6.61 22.30
N GLY A 166 -21.34 -6.88 21.01
CA GLY A 166 -21.98 -7.92 20.24
C GLY A 166 -21.74 -9.32 20.79
N PHE A 167 -20.50 -9.67 21.12
CA PHE A 167 -20.19 -10.96 21.72
C PHE A 167 -20.85 -11.15 23.09
N ARG A 168 -20.85 -10.10 23.91
CA ARG A 168 -21.55 -10.14 25.21
C ARG A 168 -23.06 -10.35 25.06
N LYS A 169 -23.66 -9.68 24.06
CA LYS A 169 -25.11 -9.74 23.82
C LYS A 169 -25.56 -11.02 23.11
N CYS A 170 -24.73 -11.57 22.22
CA CYS A 170 -25.06 -12.79 21.48
C CYS A 170 -24.75 -14.08 22.27
N PHE A 171 -23.71 -14.07 23.12
CA PHE A 171 -23.17 -15.27 23.75
C PHE A 171 -23.09 -15.15 25.30
N GLY A 172 -23.61 -14.07 25.88
CA GLY A 172 -23.67 -13.90 27.35
C GLY A 172 -24.52 -14.98 28.00
N LYS A 173 -24.15 -15.40 29.24
CA LYS A 173 -24.82 -16.50 29.98
C LYS A 173 -26.31 -16.30 30.24
N GLN A 174 -26.78 -15.04 30.27
CA GLN A 174 -28.17 -14.68 30.54
C GLN A 174 -28.97 -14.25 29.31
N GLU A 175 -28.35 -14.23 28.14
CA GLU A 175 -28.99 -13.79 26.93
C GLU A 175 -29.57 -14.97 26.14
N LYS A 176 -30.79 -14.80 25.61
CA LYS A 176 -31.38 -15.76 24.68
C LYS A 176 -30.68 -15.58 23.32
N TRP A 177 -30.35 -16.69 22.68
CA TRP A 177 -29.80 -16.67 21.36
C TRP A 177 -30.76 -16.04 20.34
N ASP A 178 -30.25 -15.11 19.56
CA ASP A 178 -31.00 -14.40 18.52
C ASP A 178 -30.24 -14.48 17.18
N ALA A 179 -30.85 -15.14 16.21
CA ALA A 179 -30.26 -15.36 14.89
C ALA A 179 -29.99 -14.04 14.15
N PHE A 180 -30.86 -13.05 14.29
CA PHE A 180 -30.70 -11.76 13.62
C PHE A 180 -29.49 -10.98 14.17
N ARG A 181 -29.37 -10.88 15.50
CA ARG A 181 -28.20 -10.25 16.14
C ARG A 181 -26.92 -10.97 15.80
N THR A 182 -26.92 -12.30 15.84
CA THR A 182 -25.75 -13.11 15.48
C THR A 182 -25.39 -12.91 14.01
N GLY A 183 -26.35 -12.86 13.11
CA GLY A 183 -26.16 -12.57 11.70
C GLY A 183 -25.50 -11.19 11.46
N LEU A 184 -25.97 -10.15 12.15
CA LEU A 184 -25.37 -8.81 12.08
C LEU A 184 -23.92 -8.80 12.57
N LEU A 185 -23.67 -9.44 13.73
CA LEU A 185 -22.31 -9.55 14.29
C LEU A 185 -21.35 -10.23 13.31
N LEU A 186 -21.76 -11.37 12.75
CA LEU A 186 -20.94 -12.13 11.81
C LEU A 186 -20.73 -11.39 10.49
N SER A 187 -21.73 -10.67 10.00
CA SER A 187 -21.62 -9.87 8.77
C SER A 187 -20.58 -8.75 8.92
N VAL A 188 -20.63 -8.00 10.03
CA VAL A 188 -19.64 -6.96 10.33
C VAL A 188 -18.26 -7.55 10.57
N LEU A 189 -18.17 -8.70 11.26
CA LEU A 189 -16.91 -9.40 11.49
C LEU A 189 -16.28 -9.86 10.18
N SER A 190 -17.07 -10.45 9.29
CA SER A 190 -16.62 -10.90 7.97
C SER A 190 -16.04 -9.75 7.16
N TYR A 191 -16.73 -8.60 7.13
CA TYR A 191 -16.21 -7.41 6.46
C TYR A 191 -14.90 -6.93 7.11
N ALA A 192 -14.86 -6.83 8.44
CA ALA A 192 -13.67 -6.37 9.15
C ALA A 192 -12.45 -7.27 8.91
N LEU A 193 -12.64 -8.59 8.81
CA LEU A 193 -11.56 -9.53 8.48
C LEU A 193 -11.11 -9.40 7.02
N THR A 194 -12.05 -9.30 6.08
CA THR A 194 -11.69 -9.14 4.66
C THR A 194 -11.04 -7.79 4.37
N ALA A 195 -11.32 -6.77 5.15
CA ALA A 195 -10.74 -5.44 5.06
C ALA A 195 -9.20 -5.40 5.30
N PHE A 196 -8.63 -6.42 5.93
CA PHE A 196 -7.16 -6.58 6.01
C PHE A 196 -6.51 -6.85 4.66
N PHE A 197 -7.25 -7.44 3.73
CA PHE A 197 -6.72 -7.87 2.44
C PHE A 197 -7.34 -7.11 1.26
N ASN A 198 -8.29 -6.22 1.53
CA ASN A 198 -9.00 -5.49 0.49
C ASN A 198 -9.17 -4.02 0.87
N ASP A 199 -9.29 -3.20 -0.17
CA ASP A 199 -9.64 -1.80 -0.04
C ASP A 199 -11.14 -1.64 0.25
N SER A 200 -11.49 -0.48 0.81
CA SER A 200 -12.90 -0.09 0.87
C SER A 200 -13.39 0.27 -0.52
N LEU A 201 -14.37 -0.48 -1.00
CA LEU A 201 -15.01 -0.26 -2.29
C LEU A 201 -16.35 0.42 -2.11
N ILE A 202 -16.69 1.32 -3.03
CA ILE A 202 -17.94 2.08 -3.03
C ILE A 202 -19.19 1.18 -3.01
N TYR A 203 -19.06 -0.05 -3.50
CA TYR A 203 -20.16 -1.01 -3.55
C TYR A 203 -20.45 -1.67 -2.19
N HIS A 204 -19.45 -1.86 -1.35
CA HIS A 204 -19.56 -2.60 -0.09
C HIS A 204 -19.58 -1.69 1.13
N ALA A 205 -18.92 -0.53 1.06
CA ALA A 205 -18.81 0.37 2.19
C ALA A 205 -20.17 0.86 2.72
N PRO A 206 -21.14 1.27 1.90
CA PRO A 206 -22.45 1.69 2.40
C PRO A 206 -23.18 0.58 3.16
N MET A 207 -23.12 -0.65 2.66
CA MET A 207 -23.74 -1.80 3.30
C MET A 207 -23.08 -2.11 4.66
N PHE A 208 -21.76 -2.05 4.72
CA PHE A 208 -21.03 -2.22 5.98
C PHE A 208 -21.46 -1.21 7.03
N TRP A 209 -21.50 0.09 6.71
CA TRP A 209 -21.90 1.13 7.65
C TRP A 209 -23.35 1.00 8.08
N PHE A 210 -24.22 0.58 7.17
CA PHE A 210 -25.62 0.31 7.46
C PHE A 210 -25.79 -0.85 8.44
N LEU A 211 -25.12 -1.99 8.18
CA LEU A 211 -25.16 -3.16 9.06
C LEU A 211 -24.52 -2.87 10.42
N LEU A 212 -23.43 -2.10 10.45
CA LEU A 212 -22.80 -1.66 11.70
C LEU A 212 -23.77 -0.80 12.53
N GLY A 213 -24.48 0.15 11.89
CA GLY A 213 -25.44 1.02 12.57
C GLY A 213 -26.63 0.27 13.14
N ILE A 214 -27.26 -0.62 12.35
CA ILE A 214 -28.35 -1.48 12.84
C ILE A 214 -27.85 -2.40 13.95
N GLY A 215 -26.70 -3.03 13.73
CA GLY A 215 -26.07 -3.91 14.70
C GLY A 215 -25.79 -3.19 16.00
N TRP A 216 -25.26 -1.97 15.95
CA TRP A 216 -25.01 -1.15 17.14
C TRP A 216 -26.27 -0.96 17.98
N ARG A 217 -27.37 -0.55 17.35
CA ARG A 217 -28.65 -0.41 18.04
C ARG A 217 -29.12 -1.71 18.69
N GLN A 218 -29.04 -2.83 17.97
CA GLN A 218 -29.46 -4.15 18.47
C GLN A 218 -28.60 -4.67 19.63
N MET A 219 -27.31 -4.25 19.67
CA MET A 219 -26.37 -4.68 20.71
C MET A 219 -26.42 -3.78 21.98
N THR A 220 -26.85 -2.51 21.83
CA THR A 220 -26.83 -1.52 22.94
C THR A 220 -28.18 -1.29 23.55
N VAL A 221 -29.26 -1.34 22.78
CA VAL A 221 -30.62 -1.17 23.32
C VAL A 221 -31.08 -2.48 23.94
N GLY A 222 -31.41 -2.48 25.21
CA GLY A 222 -32.05 -3.60 25.89
C GLY A 222 -33.37 -3.93 25.18
N THR A 223 -33.72 -5.19 25.07
CA THR A 223 -35.08 -5.60 24.76
C THR A 223 -35.96 -5.10 25.92
N GLU A 224 -36.66 -3.98 25.70
CA GLU A 224 -37.81 -3.64 26.52
C GLU A 224 -38.85 -4.71 26.24
N GLU A 225 -38.98 -5.69 27.15
CA GLU A 225 -40.15 -6.55 27.29
C GLU A 225 -41.08 -5.92 28.33
#